data_9860f1f2953923812a01ee16c0a26adf
#
_entry.id   9860f1f2953923812a01ee16c0a26adf
#
_cell.length_a   1.000
_cell.length_b   1.000
_cell.length_c   1.000
_cell.angle_alpha   90.00
_cell.angle_beta   90.00
_cell.angle_gamma   90.00
#
_symmetry.space_group_name_H-M   'P 1'
#
loop_
_entity.id
_entity.type
_entity.pdbx_description
1 polymer ?
#
loop_
_entity_poly.entity_id
_entity_poly.type
_entity_poly.pdbx_seq_one_letter_code
_entity_poly.pdbx_strand_id
1 'polypeptide(L)'
;SIEKSEVLSKLLKSRGIKHEVLNAKFHEKEAEIVAQAGKFGAVTIATNMAGRGTDIMLGGNAEYLAKNDLRKAGFTDEVIAEATGYAETTDEEILKARAMFRERMDAHKVVCSEEAEKVRAAGGLFICGTERHASRRIDRAARVRAASSSP
;
A
#
# COMPACT_ATOMS: atom_id res chain seq x y z
N SER A 1 1.66 -20.22 -0.36
CA SER A 1 2.99 -20.43 0.22
C SER A 1 4.04 -19.52 -0.40
N ILE A 2 5.15 -19.31 0.29
CA ILE A 2 6.26 -18.50 -0.21
C ILE A 2 6.83 -19.10 -1.50
N GLU A 3 7.00 -20.41 -1.56
CA GLU A 3 7.51 -21.13 -2.74
C GLU A 3 6.63 -20.90 -3.98
N LYS A 4 5.32 -20.97 -3.83
CA LYS A 4 4.38 -20.71 -4.94
C LYS A 4 4.39 -19.27 -5.39
N SER A 5 4.57 -18.32 -4.48
CA SER A 5 4.73 -16.90 -4.83
C SER A 5 6.02 -16.66 -5.64
N GLU A 6 7.10 -17.35 -5.30
CA GLU A 6 8.37 -17.28 -6.05
C GLU A 6 8.23 -17.88 -7.46
N VAL A 7 7.56 -19.01 -7.60
CA VAL A 7 7.29 -19.63 -8.92
C VAL A 7 6.46 -18.69 -9.81
N LEU A 8 5.40 -18.12 -9.26
CA LEU A 8 4.55 -17.17 -9.98
C LEU A 8 5.33 -15.90 -10.37
N SER A 9 6.18 -15.41 -9.48
CA SER A 9 7.05 -14.26 -9.76
C SER A 9 8.01 -14.52 -10.92
N LYS A 10 8.64 -15.68 -10.96
CA LYS A 10 9.50 -16.08 -12.07
C LYS A 10 8.73 -16.17 -13.40
N LEU A 11 7.50 -16.70 -13.36
CA LEU A 11 6.65 -16.78 -14.53
C LEU A 11 6.26 -15.40 -15.07
N LEU A 12 5.89 -14.48 -14.20
CA LEU A 12 5.58 -13.09 -14.56
C LEU A 12 6.80 -12.36 -15.14
N LYS A 13 7.98 -12.54 -14.53
CA LYS A 13 9.24 -12.02 -15.06
C LYS A 13 9.52 -12.53 -16.46
N SER A 14 9.35 -13.83 -16.70
CA SER A 14 9.59 -14.43 -18.02
C SER A 14 8.67 -13.86 -19.10
N ARG A 15 7.52 -13.34 -18.73
CA ARG A 15 6.55 -12.70 -19.63
C ARG A 15 6.69 -11.17 -19.70
N GLY A 16 7.70 -10.60 -19.04
CA GLY A 16 7.93 -9.16 -19.03
C GLY A 16 6.92 -8.36 -18.21
N ILE A 17 6.18 -9.01 -17.32
CA ILE A 17 5.20 -8.35 -16.44
C ILE A 17 5.87 -7.83 -15.19
N LYS A 18 5.89 -6.51 -15.04
CA LYS A 18 6.38 -5.84 -13.84
C LYS A 18 5.45 -6.12 -12.67
N HIS A 19 6.00 -6.54 -11.54
CA HIS A 19 5.21 -6.92 -10.36
C HIS A 19 6.02 -6.76 -9.07
N GLU A 20 5.32 -6.72 -7.94
CA GLU A 20 5.90 -6.77 -6.61
C GLU A 20 5.47 -8.05 -5.89
N VAL A 21 6.32 -8.54 -5.00
CA VAL A 21 6.03 -9.75 -4.20
C VAL A 21 5.96 -9.37 -2.73
N LEU A 22 4.80 -9.63 -2.15
CA LEU A 22 4.50 -9.38 -0.73
C LEU A 22 4.47 -10.72 0.01
N ASN A 23 5.55 -11.03 0.70
CA ASN A 23 5.67 -12.23 1.51
C ASN A 23 6.46 -11.97 2.80
N ALA A 24 6.49 -12.96 3.70
CA ALA A 24 7.12 -12.84 5.01
C ALA A 24 8.64 -12.62 4.99
N LYS A 25 9.30 -12.77 3.85
CA LYS A 25 10.76 -12.53 3.71
C LYS A 25 11.12 -11.05 3.67
N PHE A 26 10.20 -10.18 3.28
CA PHE A 26 10.49 -8.77 2.96
C PHE A 26 9.62 -7.79 3.77
N HIS A 27 9.61 -7.94 5.09
CA HIS A 27 8.82 -7.09 6.00
C HIS A 27 9.10 -5.60 5.85
N GLU A 28 10.36 -5.22 5.60
CA GLU A 28 10.75 -3.82 5.48
C GLU A 28 10.10 -3.10 4.29
N LYS A 29 9.83 -3.84 3.22
CA LYS A 29 9.18 -3.31 2.01
C LYS A 29 7.67 -3.49 1.99
N GLU A 30 7.11 -4.17 2.97
CA GLU A 30 5.69 -4.51 3.00
C GLU A 30 4.80 -3.27 2.92
N ALA A 31 5.06 -2.27 3.74
CA ALA A 31 4.29 -1.04 3.77
C ALA A 31 4.35 -0.27 2.44
N GLU A 32 5.52 -0.22 1.81
CA GLU A 32 5.70 0.40 0.50
C GLU A 32 4.92 -0.31 -0.60
N ILE A 33 5.02 -1.64 -0.64
CA ILE A 33 4.32 -2.47 -1.62
C ILE A 33 2.81 -2.31 -1.47
N VAL A 34 2.29 -2.38 -0.24
CA VAL A 34 0.85 -2.22 0.04
C VAL A 34 0.38 -0.81 -0.33
N ALA A 35 1.16 0.22 -0.03
CA ALA A 35 0.82 1.60 -0.36
C ALA A 35 0.69 1.83 -1.88
N GLN A 36 1.38 1.06 -2.69
CA GLN A 36 1.38 1.17 -4.14
C GLN A 36 0.55 0.10 -4.87
N ALA A 37 0.03 -0.88 -4.14
CA ALA A 37 -0.70 -2.00 -4.75
C ALA A 37 -1.99 -1.58 -5.47
N GLY A 38 -2.60 -0.47 -5.07
CA GLY A 38 -3.80 0.08 -5.69
C GLY A 38 -3.57 0.97 -6.91
N LYS A 39 -2.32 1.19 -7.33
CA LYS A 39 -2.00 2.03 -8.49
C LYS A 39 -2.41 1.37 -9.80
N PHE A 40 -2.66 2.21 -10.81
CA PHE A 40 -2.99 1.75 -12.16
C PHE A 40 -1.87 0.88 -12.75
N GLY A 41 -2.23 -0.30 -13.23
CA GLY A 41 -1.27 -1.25 -13.82
C GLY A 41 -0.38 -1.97 -12.81
N ALA A 42 -0.53 -1.74 -11.51
CA ALA A 42 0.24 -2.45 -10.49
C ALA A 42 -0.19 -3.92 -10.41
N VAL A 43 0.79 -4.81 -10.32
CA VAL A 43 0.58 -6.24 -10.11
C VAL A 43 1.31 -6.65 -8.84
N THR A 44 0.60 -7.22 -7.89
CA THR A 44 1.17 -7.65 -6.60
C THR A 44 0.83 -9.11 -6.34
N ILE A 45 1.85 -9.90 -6.05
CA ILE A 45 1.69 -11.26 -5.58
C ILE A 45 1.75 -11.25 -4.06
N ALA A 46 0.73 -11.73 -3.39
CA ALA A 46 0.68 -11.77 -1.93
C ALA A 46 0.38 -13.17 -1.41
N THR A 47 1.01 -13.51 -0.30
CA THR A 47 0.63 -14.68 0.49
C THR A 47 -0.47 -14.29 1.49
N ASN A 48 -1.24 -15.26 1.97
CA ASN A 48 -2.32 -15.03 2.93
C ASN A 48 -1.86 -14.45 4.28
N MET A 49 -0.58 -14.58 4.61
CA MET A 49 0.01 -14.04 5.85
C MET A 49 0.51 -12.61 5.70
N ALA A 50 0.78 -12.16 4.48
CA ALA A 50 1.31 -10.84 4.19
C ALA A 50 0.18 -9.79 4.02
N GLY A 51 0.43 -8.56 4.42
CA GLY A 51 -0.53 -7.46 4.28
C GLY A 51 -1.76 -7.57 5.19
N ARG A 52 -1.69 -8.35 6.25
CA ARG A 52 -2.80 -8.53 7.18
C ARG A 52 -3.12 -7.23 7.92
N GLY A 53 -4.41 -6.85 7.92
CA GLY A 53 -4.86 -5.65 8.61
C GLY A 53 -4.54 -4.34 7.90
N THR A 54 -4.11 -4.39 6.64
CA THR A 54 -3.81 -3.20 5.84
C THR A 54 -4.77 -3.12 4.66
N ASP A 55 -5.42 -1.97 4.49
CA ASP A 55 -6.32 -1.71 3.38
C ASP A 55 -5.53 -1.28 2.13
N ILE A 56 -5.97 -1.75 0.97
CA ILE A 56 -5.42 -1.30 -0.31
C ILE A 56 -6.26 -0.13 -0.79
N MET A 57 -5.61 1.02 -0.97
CA MET A 57 -6.26 2.23 -1.46
C MET A 57 -6.06 2.36 -2.97
N LEU A 58 -7.16 2.48 -3.71
CA LEU A 58 -7.10 2.71 -5.15
C LEU A 58 -6.38 4.02 -5.46
N GLY A 59 -5.47 3.97 -6.41
CA GLY A 59 -4.63 5.10 -6.79
C GLY A 59 -3.37 5.29 -5.93
N GLY A 60 -3.23 4.51 -4.85
CA GLY A 60 -2.12 4.59 -3.91
C GLY A 60 -2.49 5.27 -2.59
N ASN A 61 -1.63 5.13 -1.58
CA ASN A 61 -1.83 5.69 -0.25
C ASN A 61 -1.07 7.02 -0.11
N ALA A 62 -1.81 8.13 -0.19
CA ALA A 62 -1.24 9.48 -0.09
C ALA A 62 -0.58 9.75 1.27
N GLU A 63 -1.15 9.26 2.37
CA GLU A 63 -0.58 9.41 3.70
C GLU A 63 0.78 8.73 3.83
N TYR A 64 0.91 7.51 3.34
CA TYR A 64 2.19 6.80 3.32
C TYR A 64 3.25 7.56 2.51
N LEU A 65 2.88 8.04 1.33
CA LEU A 65 3.78 8.80 0.46
C LEU A 65 4.24 10.11 1.13
N ALA A 66 3.34 10.82 1.80
CA ALA A 66 3.67 12.04 2.53
C ALA A 66 4.61 11.76 3.71
N LYS A 67 4.35 10.71 4.49
CA LYS A 67 5.25 10.28 5.59
C LYS A 67 6.63 9.88 5.06
N ASN A 68 6.68 9.20 3.93
CA ASN A 68 7.94 8.81 3.30
C ASN A 68 8.74 10.04 2.81
N ASP A 69 8.08 11.06 2.31
CA ASP A 69 8.71 12.34 1.96
C ASP A 69 9.34 13.01 3.19
N LEU A 70 8.68 12.96 4.34
CA LEU A 70 9.25 13.46 5.60
C LEU A 70 10.50 12.68 6.02
N ARG A 71 10.50 11.36 5.87
CA ARG A 71 11.69 10.53 6.13
C ARG A 71 12.86 10.90 5.21
N LYS A 72 12.59 11.11 3.95
CA LYS A 72 13.59 11.56 2.96
C LYS A 72 14.13 12.95 3.26
N ALA A 73 13.33 13.81 3.86
CA ALA A 73 13.75 15.13 4.31
C ALA A 73 14.60 15.12 5.59
N GLY A 74 14.75 13.96 6.23
CA GLY A 74 15.58 13.78 7.42
C GLY A 74 14.85 13.82 8.77
N PHE A 75 13.52 13.90 8.78
CA PHE A 75 12.75 13.81 10.02
C PHE A 75 12.75 12.39 10.58
N THR A 76 12.86 12.29 11.92
CA THR A 76 12.80 10.99 12.61
C THR A 76 11.38 10.44 12.65
N ASP A 77 11.23 9.14 12.88
CA ASP A 77 9.90 8.50 12.99
C ASP A 77 9.08 9.05 14.15
N GLU A 78 9.75 9.43 15.26
CA GLU A 78 9.11 10.07 16.42
C GLU A 78 8.52 11.43 16.04
N VAL A 79 9.28 12.27 15.32
CA VAL A 79 8.82 13.58 14.85
C VAL A 79 7.67 13.41 13.84
N ILE A 80 7.74 12.45 12.96
CA ILE A 80 6.68 12.15 12.00
C ILE A 80 5.40 11.69 12.71
N ALA A 81 5.51 10.85 13.72
CA ALA A 81 4.36 10.41 14.53
C ALA A 81 3.69 11.59 15.24
N GLU A 82 4.45 12.48 15.85
CA GLU A 82 3.93 13.71 16.48
C GLU A 82 3.32 14.68 15.45
N ALA A 83 3.97 14.85 14.31
CA ALA A 83 3.50 15.73 13.24
C ALA A 83 2.16 15.28 12.64
N THR A 84 1.93 13.96 12.57
CA THR A 84 0.69 13.37 12.05
C THR A 84 -0.39 13.16 13.12
N GLY A 85 -0.04 13.41 14.40
CA GLY A 85 -0.98 13.40 15.52
C GLY A 85 -1.75 14.72 15.64
N TYR A 86 -2.69 14.75 16.59
CA TYR A 86 -3.55 15.92 16.86
C TYR A 86 -3.13 16.70 18.12
N ALA A 87 -2.08 16.27 18.78
CA ALA A 87 -1.59 16.93 19.99
C ALA A 87 -1.06 18.35 19.68
N GLU A 88 -1.38 19.31 20.53
CA GLU A 88 -0.81 20.64 20.45
C GLU A 88 0.68 20.58 20.81
N THR A 89 1.49 21.34 20.10
CA THR A 89 2.92 21.40 20.30
C THR A 89 3.46 22.79 20.00
N THR A 90 4.51 23.19 20.72
CA THR A 90 5.30 24.39 20.45
C THR A 90 6.67 24.06 19.85
N ASP A 91 6.98 22.78 19.66
CA ASP A 91 8.23 22.34 19.05
C ASP A 91 8.31 22.74 17.59
N GLU A 92 9.29 23.55 17.25
CA GLU A 92 9.49 24.08 15.89
C GLU A 92 9.72 22.99 14.85
N GLU A 93 10.44 21.93 15.22
CA GLU A 93 10.71 20.81 14.31
C GLU A 93 9.41 20.03 13.99
N ILE A 94 8.59 19.79 15.00
CA ILE A 94 7.29 19.13 14.83
C ILE A 94 6.34 20.00 13.99
N LEU A 95 6.30 21.31 14.26
CA LEU A 95 5.48 22.26 13.48
C LEU A 95 5.92 22.32 12.01
N LYS A 96 7.22 22.32 11.76
CA LYS A 96 7.80 22.29 10.41
C LYS A 96 7.46 20.99 9.69
N ALA A 97 7.61 19.86 10.36
CA ALA A 97 7.22 18.56 9.84
C ALA A 97 5.72 18.48 9.53
N ARG A 98 4.88 19.02 10.41
CA ARG A 98 3.42 19.08 10.23
C ARG A 98 3.01 19.92 9.02
N ALA A 99 3.63 21.07 8.83
CA ALA A 99 3.39 21.91 7.64
C ALA A 99 3.80 21.20 6.35
N MET A 100 4.96 20.57 6.32
CA MET A 100 5.44 19.78 5.18
C MET A 100 4.54 18.58 4.92
N PHE A 101 4.12 17.87 5.96
CA PHE A 101 3.20 16.73 5.83
C PHE A 101 1.88 17.15 5.17
N ARG A 102 1.29 18.25 5.61
CA ARG A 102 0.04 18.78 5.05
C ARG A 102 0.18 19.11 3.56
N GLU A 103 1.26 19.81 3.20
CA GLU A 103 1.56 20.15 1.81
C GLU A 103 1.73 18.90 0.94
N ARG A 104 2.54 17.95 1.40
CA ARG A 104 2.78 16.69 0.66
C ARG A 104 1.54 15.82 0.59
N MET A 105 0.78 15.74 1.66
CA MET A 105 -0.48 15.00 1.70
C MET A 105 -1.48 15.53 0.67
N ASP A 106 -1.65 16.84 0.59
CA ASP A 106 -2.55 17.47 -0.38
C ASP A 106 -2.09 17.22 -1.82
N ALA A 107 -0.80 17.34 -2.09
CA ALA A 107 -0.23 17.05 -3.41
C ALA A 107 -0.43 15.58 -3.81
N HIS A 108 -0.13 14.64 -2.91
CA HIS A 108 -0.32 13.22 -3.18
C HIS A 108 -1.79 12.82 -3.30
N LYS A 109 -2.70 13.45 -2.55
CA LYS A 109 -4.15 13.20 -2.67
C LYS A 109 -4.67 13.51 -4.07
N VAL A 110 -4.23 14.60 -4.67
CA VAL A 110 -4.64 14.97 -6.04
C VAL A 110 -4.22 13.89 -7.03
N VAL A 111 -2.95 13.50 -7.01
CA VAL A 111 -2.40 12.49 -7.92
C VAL A 111 -3.05 11.12 -7.68
N CYS A 112 -3.18 10.70 -6.43
CA CYS A 112 -3.81 9.42 -6.07
C CYS A 112 -5.30 9.38 -6.46
N SER A 113 -6.03 10.49 -6.31
CA SER A 113 -7.43 10.57 -6.72
C SER A 113 -7.61 10.45 -8.23
N GLU A 114 -6.77 11.10 -9.02
CA GLU A 114 -6.79 11.00 -10.48
C GLU A 114 -6.47 9.56 -10.93
N GLU A 115 -5.49 8.94 -10.33
CA GLU A 115 -5.12 7.56 -10.63
C GLU A 115 -6.20 6.57 -10.17
N ALA A 116 -6.84 6.81 -9.03
CA ALA A 116 -7.97 6.02 -8.54
C ALA A 116 -9.14 6.02 -9.55
N GLU A 117 -9.43 7.14 -10.18
CA GLU A 117 -10.45 7.21 -11.24
C GLU A 117 -10.09 6.34 -12.44
N LYS A 118 -8.81 6.34 -12.86
CA LYS A 118 -8.33 5.45 -13.93
C LYS A 118 -8.48 3.99 -13.56
N VAL A 119 -8.17 3.62 -12.32
CA VAL A 119 -8.33 2.25 -11.82
C VAL A 119 -9.79 1.84 -11.82
N ARG A 120 -10.69 2.70 -11.34
CA ARG A 120 -12.15 2.44 -11.35
C ARG A 120 -12.69 2.28 -12.77
N ALA A 121 -12.26 3.13 -13.69
CA ALA A 121 -12.65 3.05 -15.10
C ALA A 121 -12.19 1.74 -15.76
N ALA A 122 -11.07 1.17 -15.32
CA ALA A 122 -10.56 -0.12 -15.78
C ALA A 122 -11.23 -1.33 -15.11
N GLY A 123 -12.15 -1.12 -14.16
CA GLY A 123 -12.89 -2.19 -13.47
C GLY A 123 -12.53 -2.37 -12.01
N GLY A 124 -11.69 -1.49 -11.43
CA GLY A 124 -11.27 -1.53 -10.04
C GLY A 124 -10.13 -2.52 -9.78
N LEU A 125 -9.98 -2.94 -8.52
CA LEU A 125 -8.98 -3.91 -8.11
C LEU A 125 -9.44 -5.33 -8.47
N PHE A 126 -8.66 -6.01 -9.28
CA PHE A 126 -8.87 -7.42 -9.60
C PHE A 126 -8.09 -8.30 -8.61
N ILE A 127 -8.78 -9.20 -7.91
CA ILE A 127 -8.16 -10.15 -6.98
C ILE A 127 -8.29 -11.55 -7.54
N CYS A 128 -7.16 -12.18 -7.82
CA CYS A 128 -7.06 -13.55 -8.29
C CYS A 128 -6.61 -14.47 -7.14
N GLY A 129 -7.50 -15.32 -6.69
CA GLY A 129 -7.17 -16.38 -5.73
C GLY A 129 -6.68 -17.62 -6.46
N THR A 130 -5.39 -17.93 -6.32
CA THR A 130 -4.78 -19.10 -6.98
C THR A 130 -5.05 -20.41 -6.25
N GLU A 131 -5.41 -20.33 -4.96
CA GLU A 131 -5.74 -21.48 -4.13
C GLU A 131 -6.85 -21.17 -3.13
N ARG A 132 -7.66 -22.16 -2.81
CA ARG A 132 -8.54 -22.12 -1.64
C ARG A 132 -7.73 -22.39 -0.38
N HIS A 133 -7.94 -21.57 0.62
CA HIS A 133 -7.33 -21.82 1.92
C HIS A 133 -8.07 -22.92 2.68
N ALA A 134 -7.35 -23.77 3.41
CA ALA A 134 -7.93 -24.80 4.26
C ALA A 134 -8.81 -24.21 5.38
N SER A 135 -8.52 -22.99 5.83
CA SER A 135 -9.32 -22.25 6.80
C SER A 135 -10.37 -21.39 6.10
N ARG A 136 -11.65 -21.64 6.35
CA ARG A 136 -12.78 -20.83 5.87
C ARG A 136 -12.67 -19.37 6.29
N ARG A 137 -12.08 -19.09 7.45
CA ARG A 137 -11.89 -17.74 7.97
C ARG A 137 -10.96 -16.90 7.10
N ILE A 138 -9.86 -17.49 6.65
CA ILE A 138 -8.86 -16.82 5.80
C ILE A 138 -9.40 -16.63 4.39
N ASP A 139 -10.08 -17.62 3.83
CA ASP A 139 -10.71 -17.56 2.52
C ASP A 139 -11.80 -16.46 2.50
N ARG A 140 -12.59 -16.36 3.57
CA ARG A 140 -13.61 -15.32 3.72
C ARG A 140 -13.00 -13.91 3.86
N ALA A 141 -11.89 -13.78 4.60
CA ALA A 141 -11.18 -12.50 4.74
C ALA A 141 -10.63 -11.99 3.39
N ALA A 142 -10.10 -12.88 2.57
CA ALA A 142 -9.64 -12.53 1.22
C ALA A 142 -10.82 -12.04 0.33
N ARG A 143 -11.97 -12.69 0.42
CA ARG A 143 -13.18 -12.30 -0.34
C ARG A 143 -13.75 -10.95 0.12
N VAL A 144 -13.72 -10.68 1.44
CA VAL A 144 -14.17 -9.40 1.99
C VAL A 144 -13.27 -8.26 1.52
N ARG A 145 -11.96 -8.48 1.46
CA ARG A 145 -11.02 -7.50 0.90
C ARG A 145 -11.32 -7.20 -0.58
N ALA A 146 -11.64 -8.23 -1.35
CA ALA A 146 -12.04 -8.05 -2.75
C ALA A 146 -13.31 -7.20 -2.87
N ALA A 147 -14.31 -7.45 -2.02
CA ALA A 147 -15.56 -6.70 -2.01
C ALA A 147 -15.40 -5.24 -1.55
N SER A 148 -14.54 -4.98 -0.56
CA SER A 148 -14.29 -3.62 -0.06
C SER A 148 -13.45 -2.75 -1.01
N SER A 149 -12.75 -3.38 -1.95
CA SER A 149 -11.91 -2.71 -2.94
C SER A 149 -12.61 -2.49 -4.28
N SER A 150 -13.83 -3.00 -4.42
CA SER A 150 -14.68 -2.76 -5.60
C SER A 150 -15.42 -1.43 -5.46
N PRO A 151 -15.65 -0.69 -6.57
CA PRO A 151 -16.34 0.59 -6.55
C PRO A 151 -17.79 0.48 -6.09
#